data_7b0b2e777ebfbe5bc44f7da630261ea2
#
_entry.id   7b0b2e777ebfbe5bc44f7da630261ea2
#
_cell.length_a   1.000
_cell.length_b   1.000
_cell.length_c   1.000
_cell.angle_alpha   90.00
_cell.angle_beta   90.00
_cell.angle_gamma   90.00
#
_symmetry.space_group_name_H-M   'P 1'
#
loop_
_entity.id
_entity.type
_entity.pdbx_description
1 polymer ?
#
loop_
_entity_poly.entity_id
_entity_poly.type
_entity_poly.pdbx_seq_one_letter_code
_entity_poly.pdbx_strand_id
1 'polypeptide(L)'
;MSVPAKSFLAALHDEVAHHAGVGHSLLGRMEMDPKKRDDFKIFSGQHYPLVGTFTRYLELLLLCAPSSAAKIWLAKVLVDEYGDRSAGQDHAEHYRIFMHACGWKEDEISSIPLHPAVTTFIAEHLRLCTEAPFLVGLGAVGPGHEWAIPTMFENILRGLRQAG
;
A
#
# COMPACT_ATOMS: atom_id res chain seq x y z
N MET A 1 17.22 -15.70 24.86
CA MET A 1 15.81 -15.65 25.36
C MET A 1 14.94 -15.19 24.19
N SER A 2 13.90 -15.92 23.82
CA SER A 2 12.98 -15.52 22.76
C SER A 2 12.00 -14.45 23.28
N VAL A 3 11.85 -13.36 22.54
CA VAL A 3 10.85 -12.34 22.84
C VAL A 3 9.46 -12.97 22.62
N PRO A 4 8.50 -12.80 23.54
CA PRO A 4 7.14 -13.27 23.32
C PRO A 4 6.54 -12.64 22.04
N ALA A 5 5.82 -13.44 21.25
CA ALA A 5 5.27 -12.99 19.95
C ALA A 5 4.43 -11.69 20.06
N LYS A 6 3.61 -11.57 21.12
CA LYS A 6 2.83 -10.36 21.38
C LYS A 6 3.69 -9.10 21.58
N SER A 7 4.78 -9.21 22.33
CA SER A 7 5.70 -8.10 22.58
C SER A 7 6.45 -7.70 21.31
N PHE A 8 6.84 -8.69 20.50
CA PHE A 8 7.44 -8.44 19.19
C PHE A 8 6.49 -7.69 18.25
N LEU A 9 5.26 -8.17 18.12
CA LEU A 9 4.27 -7.53 17.25
C LEU A 9 3.90 -6.11 17.72
N ALA A 10 3.81 -5.89 19.04
CA ALA A 10 3.57 -4.55 19.59
C ALA A 10 4.74 -3.58 19.28
N ALA A 11 5.97 -4.02 19.44
CA ALA A 11 7.14 -3.22 19.10
C ALA A 11 7.21 -2.92 17.59
N LEU A 12 6.93 -3.90 16.74
CA LEU A 12 6.91 -3.73 15.29
C LEU A 12 5.80 -2.75 14.86
N HIS A 13 4.61 -2.85 15.47
CA HIS A 13 3.51 -1.92 15.20
C HIS A 13 3.88 -0.49 15.58
N ASP A 14 4.51 -0.30 16.74
CA ASP A 14 4.99 1.00 17.20
C ASP A 14 6.06 1.57 16.23
N GLU A 15 6.98 0.75 15.78
CA GLU A 15 8.02 1.13 14.82
C GLU A 15 7.43 1.57 13.48
N VAL A 16 6.44 0.84 12.95
CA VAL A 16 5.73 1.23 11.72
C VAL A 16 4.97 2.53 11.93
N ALA A 17 4.24 2.68 13.05
CA ALA A 17 3.45 3.89 13.32
C ALA A 17 4.31 5.16 13.41
N HIS A 18 5.55 5.05 13.88
CA HIS A 18 6.51 6.16 13.99
C HIS A 18 7.45 6.28 12.78
N HIS A 19 7.29 5.44 11.76
CA HIS A 19 8.14 5.51 10.58
C HIS A 19 7.97 6.85 9.85
N ALA A 20 9.09 7.42 9.37
CA ALA A 20 9.10 8.73 8.72
C ALA A 20 8.17 8.83 7.49
N GLY A 21 7.90 7.72 6.81
CA GLY A 21 6.95 7.65 5.70
C GLY A 21 5.50 7.85 6.14
N VAL A 22 5.12 7.32 7.31
CA VAL A 22 3.76 7.43 7.87
C VAL A 22 3.47 8.85 8.35
N GLY A 23 4.45 9.49 8.98
CA GLY A 23 4.37 10.88 9.45
C GLY A 23 4.92 11.90 8.46
N HIS A 24 5.02 11.59 7.16
CA HIS A 24 5.67 12.46 6.20
C HIS A 24 4.96 13.81 6.05
N SER A 25 5.73 14.90 5.99
CA SER A 25 5.21 16.27 5.91
C SER A 25 4.28 16.53 4.70
N LEU A 26 4.40 15.76 3.62
CA LEU A 26 3.48 15.82 2.49
C LEU A 26 2.04 15.53 2.93
N LEU A 27 1.84 14.49 3.74
CA LEU A 27 0.50 14.09 4.22
C LEU A 27 -0.14 15.19 5.08
N GLY A 28 0.66 15.83 5.95
CA GLY A 28 0.20 16.98 6.73
C GLY A 28 -0.13 18.20 5.86
N ARG A 29 0.63 18.44 4.78
CA ARG A 29 0.31 19.52 3.83
C ARG A 29 -0.97 19.25 3.04
N MET A 30 -1.22 18.00 2.66
CA MET A 30 -2.46 17.60 1.98
C MET A 30 -3.69 17.83 2.86
N GLU A 31 -3.55 17.69 4.19
CA GLU A 31 -4.60 18.01 5.15
C GLU A 31 -4.82 19.53 5.31
N MET A 32 -3.74 20.32 5.40
CA MET A 32 -3.81 21.74 5.77
C MET A 32 -4.05 22.70 4.60
N ASP A 33 -3.78 22.32 3.37
CA ASP A 33 -3.96 23.18 2.18
C ASP A 33 -4.81 22.49 1.09
N PRO A 34 -6.14 22.48 1.28
CA PRO A 34 -7.07 21.79 0.37
C PRO A 34 -7.13 22.39 -1.05
N LYS A 35 -6.53 23.56 -1.28
CA LYS A 35 -6.55 24.23 -2.58
C LYS A 35 -5.62 23.57 -3.62
N LYS A 36 -4.78 22.63 -3.20
CA LYS A 36 -3.84 21.94 -4.09
C LYS A 36 -4.39 20.62 -4.61
N ARG A 37 -5.45 20.67 -5.42
CA ARG A 37 -5.94 19.48 -6.16
C ARG A 37 -4.83 18.80 -6.95
N ASP A 38 -3.87 19.55 -7.45
CA ASP A 38 -2.71 19.02 -8.17
C ASP A 38 -1.84 18.09 -7.31
N ASP A 39 -1.72 18.35 -6.00
CA ASP A 39 -0.98 17.47 -5.10
C ASP A 39 -1.66 16.09 -4.97
N PHE A 40 -3.01 16.03 -4.94
CA PHE A 40 -3.74 14.77 -4.95
C PHE A 40 -3.61 14.03 -6.29
N LYS A 41 -3.61 14.76 -7.41
CA LYS A 41 -3.35 14.18 -8.73
C LYS A 41 -1.95 13.58 -8.78
N ILE A 42 -0.93 14.32 -8.38
CA ILE A 42 0.47 13.83 -8.35
C ILE A 42 0.57 12.62 -7.41
N PHE A 43 0.05 12.72 -6.18
CA PHE A 43 0.08 11.64 -5.21
C PHE A 43 -0.57 10.38 -5.77
N SER A 44 -1.80 10.47 -6.27
CA SER A 44 -2.55 9.31 -6.77
C SER A 44 -1.83 8.63 -7.94
N GLY A 45 -1.23 9.41 -8.85
CA GLY A 45 -0.46 8.86 -9.96
C GLY A 45 0.84 8.16 -9.53
N GLN A 46 1.52 8.67 -8.51
CA GLN A 46 2.74 8.05 -7.99
C GLN A 46 2.46 6.85 -7.07
N HIS A 47 1.31 6.82 -6.42
CA HIS A 47 0.93 5.75 -5.50
C HIS A 47 0.22 4.58 -6.20
N TYR A 48 -0.49 4.82 -7.30
CA TYR A 48 -1.24 3.78 -8.03
C TYR A 48 -0.40 2.54 -8.40
N PRO A 49 0.85 2.66 -8.89
CA PRO A 49 1.65 1.49 -9.22
C PRO A 49 1.94 0.57 -8.02
N LEU A 50 1.98 1.11 -6.80
CA LEU A 50 2.12 0.31 -5.57
C LEU A 50 0.86 -0.51 -5.35
N VAL A 51 -0.32 0.12 -5.48
CA VAL A 51 -1.62 -0.55 -5.34
C VAL A 51 -1.80 -1.62 -6.43
N GLY A 52 -1.52 -1.26 -7.68
CA GLY A 52 -1.65 -2.18 -8.83
C GLY A 52 -0.67 -3.36 -8.82
N THR A 53 0.42 -3.27 -8.02
CA THR A 53 1.39 -4.36 -7.88
C THR A 53 1.17 -5.16 -6.59
N PHE A 54 0.30 -4.73 -5.70
CA PHE A 54 0.16 -5.32 -4.37
C PHE A 54 -0.24 -6.80 -4.42
N THR A 55 -1.20 -7.17 -5.24
CA THR A 55 -1.60 -8.57 -5.43
C THR A 55 -0.43 -9.43 -5.90
N ARG A 56 0.46 -8.87 -6.73
CA ARG A 56 1.65 -9.59 -7.19
C ARG A 56 2.62 -9.93 -6.06
N TYR A 57 2.79 -9.06 -5.08
CA TYR A 57 3.58 -9.36 -3.89
C TYR A 57 2.99 -10.53 -3.10
N LEU A 58 1.67 -10.53 -2.90
CA LEU A 58 0.96 -11.60 -2.19
C LEU A 58 1.02 -12.93 -2.94
N GLU A 59 0.91 -12.93 -4.28
CA GLU A 59 1.08 -14.12 -5.12
C GLU A 59 2.48 -14.74 -4.96
N LEU A 60 3.51 -13.91 -5.00
CA LEU A 60 4.90 -14.36 -4.81
C LEU A 60 5.12 -14.93 -3.42
N LEU A 61 4.60 -14.29 -2.38
CA LEU A 61 4.64 -14.80 -1.02
C LEU A 61 3.84 -16.10 -0.86
N LEU A 62 2.72 -16.25 -1.56
CA LEU A 62 1.93 -17.49 -1.55
C LEU A 62 2.73 -18.67 -2.11
N LEU A 63 3.52 -18.46 -3.17
CA LEU A 63 4.39 -19.48 -3.74
C LEU A 63 5.49 -19.91 -2.76
N CYS A 64 6.05 -18.96 -2.00
CA CYS A 64 7.15 -19.19 -1.05
C CYS A 64 6.67 -19.55 0.36
N ALA A 65 5.36 -19.56 0.63
CA ALA A 65 4.83 -19.77 1.98
C ALA A 65 5.18 -21.16 2.53
N PRO A 66 5.71 -21.24 3.78
CA PRO A 66 6.33 -22.46 4.31
C PRO A 66 5.32 -23.51 4.79
N SER A 67 4.04 -23.18 4.86
CA SER A 67 2.99 -24.11 5.36
C SER A 67 1.64 -23.87 4.70
N SER A 68 0.79 -24.90 4.70
CA SER A 68 -0.59 -24.79 4.22
C SER A 68 -1.37 -23.73 5.00
N ALA A 69 -1.12 -23.55 6.29
CA ALA A 69 -1.76 -22.50 7.09
C ALA A 69 -1.41 -21.12 6.60
N ALA A 70 -0.13 -20.84 6.31
CA ALA A 70 0.32 -19.57 5.73
C ALA A 70 -0.27 -19.35 4.34
N LYS A 71 -0.30 -20.40 3.50
CA LYS A 71 -0.92 -20.34 2.15
C LYS A 71 -2.41 -20.01 2.21
N ILE A 72 -3.16 -20.67 3.11
CA ILE A 72 -4.60 -20.42 3.28
C ILE A 72 -4.84 -18.96 3.69
N TRP A 73 -4.01 -18.44 4.60
CA TRP A 73 -4.15 -17.05 5.05
C TRP A 73 -3.88 -16.06 3.90
N LEU A 74 -2.79 -16.21 3.18
CA LEU A 74 -2.46 -15.37 2.01
C LEU A 74 -3.51 -15.48 0.90
N ALA A 75 -4.04 -16.69 0.63
CA ALA A 75 -5.10 -16.89 -0.35
C ALA A 75 -6.39 -16.15 0.03
N LYS A 76 -6.74 -16.09 1.33
CA LYS A 76 -7.90 -15.30 1.79
C LYS A 76 -7.71 -13.81 1.57
N VAL A 77 -6.49 -13.30 1.82
CA VAL A 77 -6.18 -11.89 1.54
C VAL A 77 -6.25 -11.62 0.03
N LEU A 78 -5.67 -12.49 -0.80
CA LEU A 78 -5.74 -12.36 -2.25
C LEU A 78 -7.18 -12.36 -2.78
N VAL A 79 -8.04 -13.22 -2.28
CA VAL A 79 -9.47 -13.26 -2.68
C VAL A 79 -10.16 -11.93 -2.34
N ASP A 80 -9.85 -11.33 -1.20
CA ASP A 80 -10.35 -10.01 -0.81
C ASP A 80 -9.80 -8.90 -1.73
N GLU A 81 -8.49 -8.91 -2.03
CA GLU A 81 -7.84 -7.98 -2.95
C GLU A 81 -8.42 -8.03 -4.38
N TYR A 82 -8.81 -9.22 -4.85
CA TYR A 82 -9.48 -9.40 -6.13
C TYR A 82 -10.97 -9.05 -6.13
N GLY A 83 -11.49 -8.54 -5.02
CA GLY A 83 -12.83 -7.94 -4.96
C GLY A 83 -13.96 -8.87 -4.56
N ASP A 84 -13.69 -10.02 -3.93
CA ASP A 84 -14.75 -10.94 -3.47
C ASP A 84 -15.76 -10.26 -2.53
N ARG A 85 -15.29 -9.33 -1.71
CA ARG A 85 -16.11 -8.51 -0.79
C ARG A 85 -16.57 -7.17 -1.36
N SER A 86 -16.17 -6.85 -2.57
CA SER A 86 -16.34 -5.53 -3.21
C SER A 86 -17.16 -5.61 -4.50
N ALA A 87 -18.13 -6.50 -4.56
CA ALA A 87 -19.00 -6.70 -5.73
C ALA A 87 -18.23 -7.00 -7.04
N GLY A 88 -17.07 -7.65 -6.93
CA GLY A 88 -16.21 -8.01 -8.05
C GLY A 88 -15.27 -6.91 -8.53
N GLN A 89 -15.21 -5.79 -7.82
CA GLN A 89 -14.23 -4.73 -8.10
C GLN A 89 -12.99 -4.92 -7.22
N ASP A 90 -11.83 -5.10 -7.84
CA ASP A 90 -10.57 -5.23 -7.12
C ASP A 90 -10.10 -3.88 -6.54
N HIS A 91 -9.13 -3.94 -5.62
CA HIS A 91 -8.62 -2.74 -4.94
C HIS A 91 -7.92 -1.79 -5.93
N ALA A 92 -7.29 -2.28 -6.98
CA ALA A 92 -6.67 -1.45 -8.01
C ALA A 92 -7.74 -0.68 -8.82
N GLU A 93 -8.89 -1.31 -9.11
CA GLU A 93 -10.03 -0.65 -9.76
C GLU A 93 -10.63 0.45 -8.87
N HIS A 94 -10.84 0.17 -7.57
CA HIS A 94 -11.27 1.20 -6.62
C HIS A 94 -10.31 2.39 -6.58
N TYR A 95 -9.01 2.11 -6.65
CA TYR A 95 -8.01 3.18 -6.67
C TYR A 95 -8.07 3.99 -7.98
N ARG A 96 -8.37 3.37 -9.12
CA ARG A 96 -8.57 4.08 -10.39
C ARG A 96 -9.75 5.03 -10.35
N ILE A 97 -10.84 4.66 -9.66
CA ILE A 97 -11.97 5.58 -9.40
C ILE A 97 -11.47 6.83 -8.65
N PHE A 98 -10.66 6.65 -7.63
CA PHE A 98 -10.01 7.77 -6.92
C PHE A 98 -9.12 8.61 -7.85
N MET A 99 -8.31 7.99 -8.71
CA MET A 99 -7.47 8.70 -9.68
C MET A 99 -8.30 9.56 -10.64
N HIS A 100 -9.43 9.04 -11.13
CA HIS A 100 -10.36 9.80 -11.97
C HIS A 100 -10.93 11.01 -11.22
N ALA A 101 -11.31 10.85 -9.95
CA ALA A 101 -11.75 11.95 -9.10
C ALA A 101 -10.64 13.02 -8.90
N CYS A 102 -9.37 12.60 -8.91
CA CYS A 102 -8.21 13.49 -8.89
C CYS A 102 -7.88 14.14 -10.25
N GLY A 103 -8.63 13.80 -11.32
CA GLY A 103 -8.48 14.42 -12.65
C GLY A 103 -7.56 13.68 -13.62
N TRP A 104 -7.25 12.40 -13.36
CA TRP A 104 -6.61 11.54 -14.36
C TRP A 104 -7.63 11.03 -15.38
N LYS A 105 -7.24 10.97 -16.64
CA LYS A 105 -8.00 10.27 -17.68
C LYS A 105 -7.47 8.84 -17.82
N GLU A 106 -8.31 7.93 -18.30
CA GLU A 106 -7.99 6.52 -18.44
C GLU A 106 -6.75 6.28 -19.34
N ASP A 107 -6.65 7.00 -20.44
CA ASP A 107 -5.55 6.91 -21.39
C ASP A 107 -4.22 7.51 -20.87
N GLU A 108 -4.30 8.37 -19.84
CA GLU A 108 -3.13 8.98 -19.20
C GLU A 108 -2.51 8.01 -18.16
N ILE A 109 -3.32 7.18 -17.49
CA ILE A 109 -2.89 6.36 -16.33
C ILE A 109 -1.73 5.43 -16.69
N SER A 110 -1.78 4.79 -17.85
CA SER A 110 -0.74 3.86 -18.30
C SER A 110 0.60 4.53 -18.67
N SER A 111 0.60 5.84 -18.85
CA SER A 111 1.76 6.62 -19.30
C SER A 111 2.28 7.60 -18.25
N ILE A 112 1.84 7.51 -16.99
CA ILE A 112 2.31 8.37 -15.91
C ILE A 112 3.83 8.22 -15.73
N PRO A 113 4.61 9.31 -15.84
CA PRO A 113 6.04 9.25 -15.54
C PRO A 113 6.24 9.01 -14.04
N LEU A 114 6.83 7.88 -13.68
CA LEU A 114 7.08 7.53 -12.30
C LEU A 114 8.39 8.13 -11.79
N HIS A 115 8.35 8.63 -10.57
CA HIS A 115 9.56 9.03 -9.88
C HIS A 115 10.48 7.80 -9.65
N PRO A 116 11.80 7.90 -9.84
CA PRO A 116 12.71 6.77 -9.67
C PRO A 116 12.59 6.05 -8.31
N ALA A 117 12.29 6.78 -7.23
CA ALA A 117 12.06 6.18 -5.92
C ALA A 117 10.85 5.23 -5.90
N VAL A 118 9.79 5.50 -6.68
CA VAL A 118 8.62 4.62 -6.79
C VAL A 118 9.00 3.32 -7.49
N THR A 119 9.70 3.41 -8.61
CA THR A 119 10.16 2.23 -9.36
C THR A 119 11.14 1.40 -8.55
N THR A 120 12.06 2.04 -7.83
CA THR A 120 12.99 1.35 -6.91
C THR A 120 12.24 0.65 -5.78
N PHE A 121 11.27 1.32 -5.17
CA PHE A 121 10.45 0.75 -4.10
C PHE A 121 9.73 -0.53 -4.56
N ILE A 122 9.07 -0.47 -5.72
CA ILE A 122 8.36 -1.63 -6.29
C ILE A 122 9.33 -2.77 -6.59
N ALA A 123 10.46 -2.48 -7.25
CA ALA A 123 11.46 -3.48 -7.60
C ALA A 123 12.03 -4.16 -6.34
N GLU A 124 12.30 -3.39 -5.29
CA GLU A 124 12.83 -3.93 -4.04
C GLU A 124 11.80 -4.82 -3.32
N HIS A 125 10.52 -4.44 -3.31
CA HIS A 125 9.46 -5.29 -2.75
C HIS A 125 9.28 -6.59 -3.53
N LEU A 126 9.34 -6.56 -4.86
CA LEU A 126 9.33 -7.77 -5.68
C LEU A 126 10.53 -8.66 -5.32
N ARG A 127 11.72 -8.08 -5.19
CA ARG A 127 12.94 -8.81 -4.79
C ARG A 127 12.79 -9.43 -3.40
N LEU A 128 12.27 -8.69 -2.42
CA LEU A 128 12.02 -9.21 -1.06
C LEU A 128 11.03 -10.37 -1.06
N CYS A 129 9.99 -10.31 -1.89
CA CYS A 129 8.99 -11.38 -2.00
C CYS A 129 9.49 -12.63 -2.72
N THR A 130 10.55 -12.53 -3.54
CA THR A 130 11.08 -13.65 -4.35
C THR A 130 12.37 -14.24 -3.79
N GLU A 131 13.28 -13.42 -3.28
CA GLU A 131 14.65 -13.82 -2.96
C GLU A 131 14.93 -13.85 -1.46
N ALA A 132 14.20 -13.06 -0.66
CA ALA A 132 14.42 -13.01 0.77
C ALA A 132 13.69 -14.16 1.51
N PRO A 133 14.08 -14.47 2.76
CA PRO A 133 13.31 -15.38 3.60
C PRO A 133 11.84 -14.93 3.71
N PHE A 134 10.91 -15.89 3.67
CA PHE A 134 9.45 -15.64 3.66
C PHE A 134 8.99 -14.57 4.67
N LEU A 135 9.49 -14.63 5.91
CA LEU A 135 9.09 -13.66 6.95
C LEU A 135 9.60 -12.24 6.69
N VAL A 136 10.67 -12.06 5.92
CA VAL A 136 11.16 -10.74 5.52
C VAL A 136 10.24 -10.13 4.48
N GLY A 137 9.89 -10.87 3.43
CA GLY A 137 8.92 -10.44 2.43
C GLY A 137 7.54 -10.18 3.04
N LEU A 138 7.07 -11.08 3.93
CA LEU A 138 5.81 -10.91 4.64
C LEU A 138 5.83 -9.66 5.54
N GLY A 139 6.95 -9.37 6.19
CA GLY A 139 7.12 -8.17 7.02
C GLY A 139 7.03 -6.88 6.21
N ALA A 140 7.64 -6.87 5.01
CA ALA A 140 7.58 -5.71 4.12
C ALA A 140 6.17 -5.46 3.58
N VAL A 141 5.46 -6.50 3.15
CA VAL A 141 4.13 -6.38 2.52
C VAL A 141 3.02 -6.28 3.56
N GLY A 142 3.00 -7.12 4.58
CA GLY A 142 1.97 -7.09 5.63
C GLY A 142 2.15 -5.91 6.58
N PRO A 143 2.96 -6.02 7.66
CA PRO A 143 3.15 -4.93 8.61
C PRO A 143 3.61 -3.62 7.95
N GLY A 144 4.53 -3.69 7.00
CA GLY A 144 5.12 -2.51 6.36
C GLY A 144 4.11 -1.69 5.56
N HIS A 145 3.14 -2.33 4.89
CA HIS A 145 2.09 -1.63 4.16
C HIS A 145 0.82 -1.48 5.00
N GLU A 146 0.24 -2.59 5.44
CA GLU A 146 -1.10 -2.62 6.01
C GLU A 146 -1.25 -1.81 7.30
N TRP A 147 -0.22 -1.76 8.14
CA TRP A 147 -0.28 -0.97 9.37
C TRP A 147 0.00 0.52 9.15
N ALA A 148 0.68 0.88 8.06
CA ALA A 148 0.94 2.27 7.68
C ALA A 148 -0.29 2.94 7.02
N ILE A 149 -1.00 2.20 6.18
CA ILE A 149 -2.09 2.70 5.34
C ILE A 149 -3.18 3.44 6.12
N PRO A 150 -3.77 2.91 7.21
CA PRO A 150 -4.85 3.61 7.91
C PRO A 150 -4.47 5.03 8.34
N THR A 151 -3.31 5.19 8.97
CA THR A 151 -2.83 6.50 9.44
C THR A 151 -2.55 7.46 8.29
N MET A 152 -1.91 6.97 7.22
CA MET A 152 -1.62 7.79 6.03
C MET A 152 -2.90 8.25 5.35
N PHE A 153 -3.85 7.34 5.14
CA PHE A 153 -5.11 7.66 4.44
C PHE A 153 -6.08 8.50 5.27
N GLU A 154 -6.03 8.46 6.60
CA GLU A 154 -6.77 9.41 7.42
C GLU A 154 -6.39 10.86 7.13
N ASN A 155 -5.12 11.17 6.98
CA ASN A 155 -4.64 12.51 6.62
C ASN A 155 -5.14 12.92 5.22
N ILE A 156 -5.05 12.01 4.25
CA ILE A 156 -5.53 12.23 2.89
C ILE A 156 -7.04 12.48 2.87
N LEU A 157 -7.82 11.65 3.58
CA LEU A 157 -9.28 11.81 3.69
C LEU A 157 -9.70 13.13 4.34
N ARG A 158 -8.97 13.56 5.38
CA ARG A 158 -9.23 14.89 6.00
C ARG A 158 -9.00 16.01 5.00
N GLY A 159 -7.90 15.95 4.24
CA GLY A 159 -7.61 16.92 3.19
C GLY A 159 -8.66 16.93 2.07
N LEU A 160 -9.09 15.76 1.59
CA LEU A 160 -10.14 15.64 0.57
C LEU A 160 -11.48 16.22 1.04
N ARG A 161 -11.89 15.95 2.28
CA ARG A 161 -13.13 16.50 2.86
C ARG A 161 -13.11 18.03 2.97
N GLN A 162 -11.94 18.63 3.18
CA GLN A 162 -11.78 20.07 3.22
C GLN A 162 -11.73 20.71 1.82
N ALA A 163 -11.30 19.94 0.82
CA ALA A 163 -11.21 20.40 -0.57
C ALA A 163 -12.58 20.46 -1.28
N GLY A 164 -13.61 19.80 -0.76
CA GLY A 164 -14.99 19.77 -1.29
C GLY A 164 -15.15 18.74 -2.38
#